data_f478e1c8eda637f71ab4bfac4e271d08
#
_entry.id   f478e1c8eda637f71ab4bfac4e271d08
#
_cell.length_a   1.000
_cell.length_b   1.000
_cell.length_c   1.000
_cell.angle_alpha   90.00
_cell.angle_beta   90.00
_cell.angle_gamma   90.00
#
_symmetry.space_group_name_H-M   'P 1'
#
loop_
_entity.id
_entity.type
_entity.pdbx_description
1 polymer ?
#
loop_
_entity_poly.entity_id
_entity_poly.type
_entity_poly.pdbx_seq_one_letter_code
_entity_poly.pdbx_strand_id
1 'polypeptide(L)'
;MIFAVYKGKKYEVISERPNQTHIISPTPAPGLELVEGGFGSKKLTMYQRVCTDDELDNLYSEKFELLYHGVYYPVFARVIAKKNVFNFLLTSYVYEDVEKNGFEIREPLLYEKSVPESEVDAAKIIRTPYPIDRFKEYPIEEEIIDKKELRQWILDNPLSVDVYYLD
;
A
#
# COMPACT_ATOMS: atom_id res chain seq x y z
N MET A 1 2.50 -3.73 1.58
CA MET A 1 1.21 -4.40 1.93
C MET A 1 1.12 -5.71 1.17
N ILE A 2 0.31 -6.67 1.64
CA ILE A 2 0.08 -7.95 0.95
C ILE A 2 -1.31 -7.89 0.32
N PHE A 3 -1.42 -8.35 -0.93
CA PHE A 3 -2.65 -8.39 -1.68
C PHE A 3 -2.87 -9.77 -2.31
N ALA A 4 -4.12 -10.16 -2.37
CA ALA A 4 -4.57 -11.33 -3.09
C ALA A 4 -5.49 -10.92 -4.24
N VAL A 5 -5.41 -11.65 -5.35
CA VAL A 5 -6.42 -11.60 -6.42
C VAL A 5 -7.32 -12.81 -6.27
N TYR A 6 -8.61 -12.54 -6.08
CA TYR A 6 -9.65 -13.55 -5.95
C TYR A 6 -10.79 -13.24 -6.91
N LYS A 7 -11.09 -14.19 -7.81
CA LYS A 7 -12.09 -14.00 -8.89
C LYS A 7 -11.86 -12.72 -9.70
N GLY A 8 -10.60 -12.46 -10.07
CA GLY A 8 -10.17 -11.33 -10.88
C GLY A 8 -10.20 -9.96 -10.17
N LYS A 9 -10.41 -9.92 -8.84
CA LYS A 9 -10.41 -8.67 -8.06
C LYS A 9 -9.32 -8.69 -6.99
N LYS A 10 -8.73 -7.50 -6.78
CA LYS A 10 -7.70 -7.25 -5.76
C LYS A 10 -8.34 -7.06 -4.38
N TYR A 11 -7.79 -7.70 -3.38
CA TYR A 11 -8.19 -7.61 -1.97
C TYR A 11 -6.97 -7.45 -1.08
N GLU A 12 -7.14 -6.75 0.03
CA GLU A 12 -6.12 -6.68 1.09
C GLU A 12 -6.09 -8.01 1.87
N VAL A 13 -4.88 -8.43 2.26
CA VAL A 13 -4.65 -9.60 3.09
C VAL A 13 -4.32 -9.17 4.50
N ILE A 14 -5.09 -9.63 5.47
CA ILE A 14 -4.87 -9.35 6.90
C ILE A 14 -4.10 -10.44 7.63
N SER A 15 -4.12 -11.65 7.12
CA SER A 15 -3.29 -12.75 7.61
C SER A 15 -3.13 -13.82 6.53
N GLU A 16 -1.96 -14.43 6.51
CA GLU A 16 -1.66 -15.58 5.69
C GLU A 16 -1.07 -16.70 6.55
N ARG A 17 -1.48 -17.93 6.25
CA ARG A 17 -0.97 -19.18 6.80
C ARG A 17 -0.88 -20.19 5.66
N PRO A 18 -0.11 -21.24 5.79
CA PRO A 18 -0.08 -22.28 4.77
C PRO A 18 -1.48 -22.70 4.33
N ASN A 19 -1.80 -22.52 3.05
CA ASN A 19 -3.09 -22.80 2.43
C ASN A 19 -4.31 -22.08 3.07
N GLN A 20 -4.10 -20.95 3.72
CA GLN A 20 -5.15 -20.12 4.32
C GLN A 20 -4.78 -18.62 4.22
N THR A 21 -5.33 -17.95 3.23
CA THR A 21 -5.18 -16.50 3.06
C THR A 21 -6.47 -15.78 3.43
N HIS A 22 -6.40 -14.90 4.41
CA HIS A 22 -7.55 -14.14 4.89
C HIS A 22 -7.64 -12.81 4.17
N ILE A 23 -8.60 -12.66 3.28
CA ILE A 23 -8.86 -11.46 2.49
C ILE A 23 -10.00 -10.64 3.07
N ILE A 24 -9.92 -9.31 2.91
CA ILE A 24 -10.94 -8.38 3.38
C ILE A 24 -11.33 -7.37 2.31
N SER A 25 -12.54 -6.80 2.47
CA SER A 25 -13.07 -5.71 1.67
C SER A 25 -13.93 -4.79 2.54
N PRO A 26 -13.85 -3.47 2.39
CA PRO A 26 -14.76 -2.53 3.03
C PRO A 26 -16.16 -2.52 2.38
N THR A 27 -16.31 -3.12 1.21
CA THR A 27 -17.56 -3.16 0.45
C THR A 27 -17.99 -4.61 0.18
N PRO A 28 -19.29 -4.87 -0.01
CA PRO A 28 -19.78 -6.20 -0.38
C PRO A 28 -19.08 -6.72 -1.64
N ALA A 29 -18.68 -7.99 -1.60
CA ALA A 29 -18.08 -8.65 -2.76
C ALA A 29 -18.54 -10.11 -2.84
N PRO A 30 -18.66 -10.68 -4.05
CA PRO A 30 -19.11 -12.06 -4.23
C PRO A 30 -18.23 -13.07 -3.49
N GLY A 31 -18.84 -13.86 -2.62
CA GLY A 31 -18.16 -14.90 -1.86
C GLY A 31 -17.48 -14.44 -0.57
N LEU A 32 -17.55 -13.15 -0.22
CA LEU A 32 -17.12 -12.62 1.07
C LEU A 32 -18.33 -12.53 2.02
N GLU A 33 -18.11 -12.86 3.28
CA GLU A 33 -19.12 -12.82 4.34
C GLU A 33 -19.00 -11.53 5.14
N LEU A 34 -20.16 -10.97 5.51
CA LEU A 34 -20.23 -9.81 6.38
C LEU A 34 -19.75 -10.17 7.79
N VAL A 35 -18.81 -9.42 8.31
CA VAL A 35 -18.37 -9.49 9.69
C VAL A 35 -18.52 -8.12 10.34
N GLU A 36 -19.26 -8.10 11.41
CA GLU A 36 -19.36 -6.93 12.28
C GLU A 36 -18.30 -7.04 13.38
N GLY A 37 -17.35 -6.12 13.37
CA GLY A 37 -16.33 -5.95 14.38
C GLY A 37 -16.37 -4.57 14.98
N GLY A 38 -15.80 -4.39 16.16
CA GLY A 38 -15.70 -3.08 16.78
C GLY A 38 -14.39 -2.92 17.53
N PHE A 39 -13.73 -1.79 17.34
CA PHE A 39 -12.69 -1.32 18.24
C PHE A 39 -13.23 -0.08 18.98
N GLY A 40 -13.48 -0.22 20.27
CA GLY A 40 -14.10 0.84 21.07
C GLY A 40 -15.56 1.10 20.68
N SER A 41 -15.95 2.37 20.51
CA SER A 41 -17.32 2.79 20.20
C SER A 41 -17.68 2.77 18.70
N LYS A 42 -16.74 2.46 17.78
CA LYS A 42 -16.97 2.41 16.34
C LYS A 42 -17.24 0.97 15.90
N LYS A 43 -18.45 0.72 15.38
CA LYS A 43 -18.75 -0.49 14.61
C LYS A 43 -18.05 -0.36 13.24
N LEU A 44 -17.18 -1.31 12.94
CA LEU A 44 -16.59 -1.47 11.61
C LEU A 44 -17.31 -2.64 10.94
N THR A 45 -17.86 -2.37 9.78
CA THR A 45 -18.46 -3.37 8.92
C THR A 45 -17.44 -3.74 7.85
N MET A 46 -17.04 -4.99 7.81
CA MET A 46 -16.07 -5.52 6.84
C MET A 46 -16.64 -6.80 6.23
N TYR A 47 -16.24 -7.05 5.00
CA TYR A 47 -16.51 -8.34 4.33
C TYR A 47 -15.21 -9.11 4.26
N GLN A 48 -15.26 -10.40 4.60
CA GLN A 48 -14.06 -11.24 4.68
C GLN A 48 -14.28 -12.63 4.12
N ARG A 49 -13.16 -13.27 3.76
CA ARG A 49 -13.13 -14.68 3.39
C ARG A 49 -11.75 -15.26 3.73
N VAL A 50 -11.75 -16.52 4.17
CA VAL A 50 -10.54 -17.34 4.18
C VAL A 50 -10.52 -18.14 2.89
N CYS A 51 -9.50 -17.91 2.06
CA CYS A 51 -9.27 -18.62 0.80
C CYS A 51 -8.18 -19.66 0.96
N THR A 52 -8.30 -20.77 0.25
CA THR A 52 -7.18 -21.68 0.02
C THR A 52 -6.30 -21.14 -1.12
N ASP A 53 -5.06 -21.62 -1.22
CA ASP A 53 -4.14 -21.17 -2.28
C ASP A 53 -4.70 -21.45 -3.68
N ASP A 54 -5.49 -22.54 -3.85
CA ASP A 54 -6.12 -22.91 -5.13
C ASP A 54 -7.26 -21.99 -5.56
N GLU A 55 -7.86 -21.27 -4.61
CA GLU A 55 -8.94 -20.32 -4.89
C GLU A 55 -8.42 -18.95 -5.33
N LEU A 56 -7.12 -18.66 -5.12
CA LEU A 56 -6.52 -17.37 -5.47
C LEU A 56 -5.95 -17.38 -6.89
N ASP A 57 -6.19 -16.31 -7.62
CA ASP A 57 -5.57 -16.08 -8.93
C ASP A 57 -4.12 -15.62 -8.77
N ASN A 58 -3.81 -14.81 -7.74
CA ASN A 58 -2.47 -14.33 -7.40
C ASN A 58 -2.36 -13.91 -5.93
N LEU A 59 -1.13 -13.91 -5.40
CA LEU A 59 -0.78 -13.41 -4.07
C LEU A 59 0.60 -12.73 -4.13
N TYR A 60 0.67 -11.46 -3.72
CA TYR A 60 1.90 -10.66 -3.82
C TYR A 60 2.00 -9.59 -2.75
N SER A 61 3.23 -9.17 -2.46
CA SER A 61 3.49 -7.95 -1.70
C SER A 61 3.63 -6.77 -2.65
N GLU A 62 3.10 -5.61 -2.25
CA GLU A 62 3.20 -4.37 -3.01
C GLU A 62 3.93 -3.31 -2.19
N LYS A 63 4.92 -2.67 -2.81
CA LYS A 63 5.62 -1.50 -2.28
C LYS A 63 5.30 -0.30 -3.15
N PHE A 64 5.09 0.84 -2.50
CA PHE A 64 4.92 2.14 -3.12
C PHE A 64 6.12 3.00 -2.79
N GLU A 65 6.82 3.50 -3.80
CA GLU A 65 7.98 4.37 -3.69
C GLU A 65 7.77 5.65 -4.49
N LEU A 66 8.29 6.77 -4.00
CA LEU A 66 8.23 8.05 -4.68
C LEU A 66 9.62 8.55 -5.05
N LEU A 67 9.75 9.04 -6.28
CA LEU A 67 10.96 9.69 -6.77
C LEU A 67 11.03 11.12 -6.23
N TYR A 68 12.03 11.36 -5.39
CA TYR A 68 12.30 12.66 -4.78
C TYR A 68 13.80 12.96 -4.85
N HIS A 69 14.19 14.09 -5.45
CA HIS A 69 15.58 14.46 -5.69
C HIS A 69 16.43 13.36 -6.37
N GLY A 70 15.85 12.64 -7.32
CA GLY A 70 16.52 11.58 -8.07
C GLY A 70 16.66 10.23 -7.35
N VAL A 71 16.08 10.07 -6.17
CA VAL A 71 16.10 8.83 -5.38
C VAL A 71 14.69 8.35 -5.14
N TYR A 72 14.45 7.03 -5.27
CA TYR A 72 13.18 6.42 -4.89
C TYR A 72 13.17 6.12 -3.40
N TYR A 73 12.23 6.71 -2.69
CA TYR A 73 12.01 6.52 -1.26
C TYR A 73 10.73 5.71 -1.01
N PRO A 74 10.78 4.71 -0.12
CA PRO A 74 9.58 4.06 0.36
C PRO A 74 8.64 5.07 1.01
N VAL A 75 7.35 4.87 0.81
CA VAL A 75 6.30 5.67 1.45
C VAL A 75 5.51 4.76 2.36
N PHE A 76 5.26 5.18 3.58
CA PHE A 76 4.15 4.63 4.31
C PHE A 76 2.90 4.88 3.45
N ALA A 77 2.12 3.82 3.22
CA ALA A 77 0.97 3.86 2.33
C ALA A 77 -0.15 4.80 2.82
N ARG A 78 0.22 6.02 3.27
CA ARG A 78 -0.64 7.06 3.78
C ARG A 78 -0.34 8.37 3.07
N VAL A 79 -1.36 8.92 2.45
CA VAL A 79 -1.33 10.27 1.88
C VAL A 79 -2.18 11.16 2.77
N ILE A 80 -1.61 12.26 3.23
CA ILE A 80 -2.36 13.27 3.98
C ILE A 80 -2.80 14.35 3.00
N ALA A 81 -4.11 14.41 2.73
CA ALA A 81 -4.73 15.46 1.93
C ALA A 81 -5.15 16.61 2.85
N LYS A 82 -4.51 17.77 2.73
CA LYS A 82 -4.86 19.00 3.42
C LYS A 82 -5.10 20.10 2.41
N LYS A 83 -6.29 20.73 2.44
CA LYS A 83 -6.65 21.79 1.48
C LYS A 83 -6.39 21.39 0.01
N ASN A 84 -6.73 20.17 -0.36
CA ASN A 84 -6.50 19.59 -1.69
C ASN A 84 -5.03 19.41 -2.09
N VAL A 85 -4.08 19.51 -1.17
CA VAL A 85 -2.67 19.18 -1.40
C VAL A 85 -2.38 17.81 -0.79
N PHE A 86 -1.87 16.90 -1.60
CA PHE A 86 -1.37 15.61 -1.12
C PHE A 86 0.03 15.78 -0.54
N ASN A 87 0.23 15.24 0.66
CA ASN A 87 1.52 15.17 1.32
C ASN A 87 1.86 13.71 1.59
N PHE A 88 3.07 13.35 1.23
CA PHE A 88 3.59 12.00 1.39
C PHE A 88 4.59 11.95 2.52
N LEU A 89 4.57 10.89 3.29
CA LEU A 89 5.58 10.63 4.31
C LEU A 89 6.61 9.67 3.73
N LEU A 90 7.74 10.21 3.27
CA LEU A 90 8.88 9.45 2.80
C LEU A 90 9.66 8.87 3.97
N THR A 91 10.20 7.67 3.79
CA THR A 91 11.05 7.03 4.78
C THR A 91 12.43 6.72 4.21
N SER A 92 13.44 6.81 5.05
CA SER A 92 14.82 6.42 4.73
C SER A 92 15.47 5.72 5.93
N TYR A 93 16.46 4.89 5.64
CA TYR A 93 17.34 4.25 6.63
C TYR A 93 18.79 4.71 6.47
N VAL A 94 19.02 5.74 5.64
CA VAL A 94 20.33 6.27 5.31
C VAL A 94 20.51 7.62 6.00
N TYR A 95 21.49 7.73 6.91
CA TYR A 95 21.72 8.96 7.68
C TYR A 95 22.06 10.18 6.81
N GLU A 96 22.70 9.97 5.65
CA GLU A 96 22.99 11.05 4.71
C GLU A 96 21.73 11.83 4.25
N ASP A 97 20.55 11.21 4.27
CA ASP A 97 19.29 11.87 3.92
C ASP A 97 18.88 12.92 4.95
N VAL A 98 19.29 12.76 6.21
CA VAL A 98 19.10 13.79 7.25
C VAL A 98 19.91 15.04 6.90
N GLU A 99 21.18 14.86 6.52
CA GLU A 99 22.10 15.98 6.24
C GLU A 99 21.83 16.65 4.89
N LYS A 100 21.56 15.86 3.85
CA LYS A 100 21.47 16.34 2.46
C LYS A 100 20.05 16.64 2.01
N ASN A 101 19.08 15.85 2.47
CA ASN A 101 17.71 15.88 1.98
C ASN A 101 16.70 16.38 3.03
N GLY A 102 17.16 16.72 4.25
CA GLY A 102 16.34 17.31 5.32
C GLY A 102 15.31 16.34 5.89
N PHE A 103 15.67 15.05 5.98
CA PHE A 103 14.90 14.07 6.73
C PHE A 103 15.07 14.30 8.24
N GLU A 104 14.04 14.01 9.00
CA GLU A 104 14.05 14.09 10.47
C GLU A 104 14.26 12.71 11.08
N ILE A 105 15.02 12.66 12.17
CA ILE A 105 15.22 11.42 12.92
C ILE A 105 13.95 11.10 13.69
N ARG A 106 13.30 9.99 13.37
CA ARG A 106 12.09 9.53 14.04
C ARG A 106 12.39 8.51 15.13
N GLU A 107 13.18 7.53 14.78
CA GLU A 107 13.68 6.46 15.64
C GLU A 107 15.12 6.12 15.23
N PRO A 108 15.88 5.35 16.02
CA PRO A 108 17.19 4.88 15.59
C PRO A 108 17.10 4.17 14.24
N LEU A 109 17.85 4.68 13.26
CA LEU A 109 17.90 4.18 11.87
C LEU A 109 16.62 4.37 11.05
N LEU A 110 15.62 5.10 11.54
CA LEU A 110 14.42 5.47 10.77
C LEU A 110 14.34 6.99 10.65
N TYR A 111 14.36 7.46 9.42
CA TYR A 111 14.30 8.88 9.06
C TYR A 111 13.05 9.13 8.22
N GLU A 112 12.37 10.24 8.48
CA GLU A 112 11.11 10.57 7.82
C GLU A 112 11.15 11.99 7.27
N LYS A 113 10.44 12.20 6.17
CA LYS A 113 10.21 13.53 5.59
C LYS A 113 8.82 13.64 4.99
N SER A 114 8.10 14.68 5.37
CA SER A 114 6.83 15.03 4.72
C SER A 114 7.11 15.87 3.47
N VAL A 115 6.64 15.43 2.31
CA VAL A 115 6.85 16.08 1.01
C VAL A 115 5.50 16.31 0.33
N PRO A 116 5.22 17.53 -0.20
CA PRO A 116 4.04 17.76 -1.00
C PRO A 116 4.17 17.09 -2.38
N GLU A 117 3.05 16.74 -3.00
CA GLU A 117 3.02 16.13 -4.34
C GLU A 117 3.75 16.95 -5.42
N SER A 118 3.83 18.28 -5.24
CA SER A 118 4.52 19.18 -6.18
C SER A 118 6.03 18.93 -6.24
N GLU A 119 6.61 18.36 -5.20
CA GLU A 119 8.05 18.06 -5.12
C GLU A 119 8.41 16.64 -5.52
N VAL A 120 7.41 15.81 -5.80
CA VAL A 120 7.59 14.43 -6.26
C VAL A 120 7.62 14.39 -7.78
N ASP A 121 8.54 13.62 -8.35
CA ASP A 121 8.74 13.55 -9.81
C ASP A 121 8.00 12.37 -10.46
N ALA A 122 7.89 11.24 -9.76
CA ALA A 122 7.20 10.03 -10.20
C ALA A 122 6.89 9.13 -9.01
N ALA A 123 6.07 8.09 -9.25
CA ALA A 123 5.94 6.98 -8.33
C ALA A 123 6.36 5.67 -8.99
N LYS A 124 6.73 4.69 -8.16
CA LYS A 124 7.03 3.33 -8.58
C LYS A 124 6.30 2.34 -7.69
N ILE A 125 5.58 1.43 -8.31
CA ILE A 125 4.91 0.33 -7.66
C ILE A 125 5.71 -0.94 -7.96
N ILE A 126 6.08 -1.67 -6.93
CA ILE A 126 6.81 -2.94 -7.06
C ILE A 126 5.93 -4.03 -6.48
N ARG A 127 5.51 -4.98 -7.33
CA ARG A 127 4.76 -6.16 -6.93
C ARG A 127 5.70 -7.36 -6.93
N THR A 128 5.94 -7.91 -5.73
CA THR A 128 6.78 -9.08 -5.56
C THR A 128 5.89 -10.28 -5.22
N PRO A 129 5.96 -11.38 -5.98
CA PRO A 129 5.21 -12.59 -5.69
C PRO A 129 5.42 -13.05 -4.26
N TYR A 130 4.36 -13.51 -3.63
CA TYR A 130 4.47 -14.06 -2.29
C TYR A 130 5.16 -15.43 -2.35
N PRO A 131 6.04 -15.79 -1.40
CA PRO A 131 6.85 -17.00 -1.46
C PRO A 131 6.08 -18.28 -1.11
N ILE A 132 4.89 -18.44 -1.67
CA ILE A 132 4.11 -19.69 -1.66
C ILE A 132 4.41 -20.43 -2.96
N ASP A 133 4.54 -21.75 -2.92
CA ASP A 133 4.97 -22.58 -4.05
C ASP A 133 4.25 -22.30 -5.37
N ARG A 134 2.97 -21.98 -5.31
CA ARG A 134 2.17 -21.67 -6.50
C ARG A 134 2.49 -20.32 -7.12
N PHE A 135 2.88 -19.31 -6.34
CA PHE A 135 3.04 -17.92 -6.80
C PHE A 135 4.49 -17.48 -6.96
N LYS A 136 5.44 -18.15 -6.34
CA LYS A 136 6.86 -17.76 -6.30
C LYS A 136 7.53 -17.62 -7.65
N GLU A 137 7.01 -18.27 -8.68
CA GLU A 137 7.56 -18.22 -10.04
C GLU A 137 6.96 -17.10 -10.89
N TYR A 138 6.00 -16.34 -10.35
CA TYR A 138 5.49 -15.18 -11.05
C TYR A 138 6.57 -14.09 -11.12
N PRO A 139 6.61 -13.30 -12.20
CA PRO A 139 7.60 -12.24 -12.32
C PRO A 139 7.39 -11.15 -11.28
N ILE A 140 8.49 -10.49 -10.87
CA ILE A 140 8.40 -9.21 -10.19
C ILE A 140 7.94 -8.18 -11.22
N GLU A 141 6.89 -7.46 -10.89
CA GLU A 141 6.33 -6.41 -11.74
C GLU A 141 6.71 -5.03 -11.19
N GLU A 142 7.17 -4.15 -12.06
CA GLU A 142 7.41 -2.74 -11.74
C GLU A 142 6.55 -1.87 -12.66
N GLU A 143 5.84 -0.93 -12.06
CA GLU A 143 5.00 0.04 -12.74
C GLU A 143 5.47 1.45 -12.35
N ILE A 144 5.79 2.27 -13.35
CA ILE A 144 6.15 3.69 -13.15
C ILE A 144 4.93 4.55 -13.46
N ILE A 145 4.60 5.44 -12.55
CA ILE A 145 3.48 6.36 -12.64
C ILE A 145 4.05 7.78 -12.74
N ASP A 146 3.77 8.44 -13.84
CA ASP A 146 4.19 9.82 -14.05
C ASP A 146 3.52 10.76 -13.04
N LYS A 147 4.23 11.83 -12.66
CA LYS A 147 3.73 12.88 -11.77
C LYS A 147 2.32 13.35 -12.11
N LYS A 148 2.02 13.53 -13.40
CA LYS A 148 0.71 14.02 -13.88
C LYS A 148 -0.44 13.07 -13.58
N GLU A 149 -0.16 11.78 -13.52
CA GLU A 149 -1.13 10.70 -13.32
C GLU A 149 -1.19 10.26 -11.85
N LEU A 150 -0.19 10.63 -11.05
CA LEU A 150 -0.01 10.13 -9.68
C LEU A 150 -1.24 10.35 -8.80
N ARG A 151 -1.82 11.55 -8.82
CA ARG A 151 -3.01 11.86 -8.01
C ARG A 151 -4.20 10.99 -8.40
N GLN A 152 -4.47 10.86 -9.69
CA GLN A 152 -5.58 10.05 -10.18
C GLN A 152 -5.34 8.58 -9.87
N TRP A 153 -4.11 8.10 -10.08
CA TRP A 153 -3.74 6.73 -9.74
C TRP A 153 -3.99 6.41 -8.26
N ILE A 154 -3.60 7.31 -7.33
CA ILE A 154 -3.85 7.15 -5.88
C ILE A 154 -5.35 7.04 -5.60
N LEU A 155 -6.16 7.90 -6.19
CA LEU A 155 -7.62 7.89 -5.98
C LEU A 155 -8.28 6.63 -6.55
N ASP A 156 -7.76 6.09 -7.64
CA ASP A 156 -8.25 4.88 -8.28
C ASP A 156 -7.78 3.59 -7.59
N ASN A 157 -6.74 3.70 -6.73
CA ASN A 157 -6.14 2.56 -6.03
C ASN A 157 -6.20 2.70 -4.49
N PRO A 158 -7.40 2.86 -3.89
CA PRO A 158 -7.55 3.13 -2.46
C PRO A 158 -7.08 1.97 -1.55
N LEU A 159 -6.90 0.77 -2.09
CA LEU A 159 -6.31 -0.35 -1.34
C LEU A 159 -4.79 -0.25 -1.25
N SER A 160 -4.14 0.34 -2.26
CA SER A 160 -2.68 0.48 -2.31
C SER A 160 -2.18 1.67 -1.49
N VAL A 161 -2.99 2.72 -1.37
CA VAL A 161 -2.63 3.97 -0.69
C VAL A 161 -3.85 4.55 0.02
N ASP A 162 -3.79 4.61 1.34
CA ASP A 162 -4.82 5.27 2.15
C ASP A 162 -4.73 6.79 2.03
N VAL A 163 -5.84 7.46 1.75
CA VAL A 163 -5.91 8.93 1.72
C VAL A 163 -6.66 9.43 2.94
N TYR A 164 -5.96 10.19 3.78
CA TYR A 164 -6.53 10.86 4.97
C TYR A 164 -6.79 12.32 4.66
N TYR A 165 -8.04 12.73 4.68
CA TYR A 165 -8.45 14.12 4.50
C TYR A 165 -8.43 14.83 5.87
N LEU A 166 -7.63 15.91 5.96
CA LEU A 166 -7.61 16.80 7.11
C LEU A 166 -8.27 18.14 6.70
N ASP A 167 -9.21 18.58 7.52
CA ASP A 167 -9.89 19.87 7.39
C ASP A 167 -8.94 21.08 7.58
#